data_3431916a691668ab89dd72b265e078bc
#
_entry.id   3431916a691668ab89dd72b265e078bc
#
_cell.length_a   1.000
_cell.length_b   1.000
_cell.length_c   1.000
_cell.angle_alpha   90.00
_cell.angle_beta   90.00
_cell.angle_gamma   90.00
#
_symmetry.space_group_name_H-M   'P 1'
#
loop_
_entity.id
_entity.type
_entity.pdbx_description
1 polymer ?
#
loop_
_entity_poly.entity_id
_entity_poly.type
_entity_poly.pdbx_seq_one_letter_code
_entity_poly.pdbx_strand_id
1 'polypeptide(L)'
;ADPANYTGIQRSAAYYDPIGWKRAVREVTVAFEPDMANAGLPMSGAALSTLGVTNRLWPGGPLPADYEYQVDEIEFLHEDEYDLFLTDPTDFVIRYYWPRMFTSLAPLAKLPPLGGMFQGFEGLTAMLSTPEFAQAARAIEKAGKETREFRKNIGDSYAELAELGFP
;
A
#
# COMPACT_ATOMS: atom_id res chain seq x y z
N ALA A 1 7.25 16.60 15.83
CA ALA A 1 8.34 16.97 14.88
C ALA A 1 8.46 15.89 13.79
N ASP A 2 8.91 16.28 12.60
CA ASP A 2 9.18 15.35 11.51
C ASP A 2 10.49 14.58 11.80
N PRO A 3 10.45 13.23 11.83
CA PRO A 3 11.65 12.41 12.10
C PRO A 3 12.81 12.70 11.15
N ALA A 4 12.54 12.93 9.87
CA ALA A 4 13.57 13.23 8.88
C ALA A 4 14.29 14.54 9.18
N ASN A 5 13.54 15.59 9.46
CA ASN A 5 14.11 16.92 9.76
C ASN A 5 14.89 16.93 11.08
N TYR A 6 14.47 16.17 12.08
CA TYR A 6 15.11 16.15 13.38
C TYR A 6 16.39 15.31 13.40
N THR A 7 16.38 14.14 12.76
CA THR A 7 17.52 13.20 12.81
C THR A 7 18.45 13.31 11.61
N GLY A 8 18.06 14.04 10.56
CA GLY A 8 18.81 14.14 9.31
C GLY A 8 18.72 12.90 8.40
N ILE A 9 17.83 11.93 8.72
CA ILE A 9 17.57 10.80 7.84
C ILE A 9 16.76 11.26 6.62
N GLN A 10 16.98 10.67 5.46
CA GLN A 10 16.16 10.96 4.29
C GLN A 10 14.73 10.49 4.46
N ARG A 11 13.74 11.23 3.96
CA ARG A 11 12.32 10.83 4.01
C ARG A 11 12.03 9.52 3.29
N SER A 12 12.80 9.18 2.26
CA SER A 12 12.73 7.89 1.58
C SER A 12 12.95 6.69 2.50
N ALA A 13 13.62 6.87 3.66
CA ALA A 13 13.81 5.81 4.65
C ALA A 13 12.48 5.25 5.17
N ALA A 14 11.42 6.06 5.25
CA ALA A 14 10.07 5.58 5.61
C ALA A 14 9.54 4.48 4.66
N TYR A 15 10.10 4.38 3.47
CA TYR A 15 9.67 3.45 2.42
C TYR A 15 10.69 2.36 2.11
N TYR A 16 11.97 2.57 2.41
CA TYR A 16 13.07 1.70 1.98
C TYR A 16 14.04 1.27 3.09
N ASP A 17 14.07 2.01 4.22
CA ASP A 17 14.87 1.66 5.40
C ASP A 17 14.01 1.66 6.68
N PRO A 18 13.17 0.61 6.87
CA PRO A 18 12.28 0.55 8.03
C PRO A 18 12.99 0.58 9.38
N ILE A 19 14.22 0.06 9.46
CA ILE A 19 15.01 0.04 10.69
C ILE A 19 15.50 1.45 11.03
N GLY A 20 16.08 2.14 10.05
CA GLY A 20 16.53 3.53 10.21
C GLY A 20 15.38 4.47 10.53
N TRP A 21 14.25 4.30 9.83
CA TRP A 21 13.04 5.11 10.09
C TRP A 21 12.48 4.89 11.49
N LYS A 22 12.35 3.63 11.93
CA LYS A 22 11.91 3.31 13.30
C LYS A 22 12.78 3.96 14.35
N ARG A 23 14.11 3.93 14.18
CA ARG A 23 15.05 4.62 15.08
C ARG A 23 14.82 6.12 15.11
N ALA A 24 14.64 6.75 13.94
CA ALA A 24 14.38 8.19 13.85
C ALA A 24 13.06 8.57 14.55
N VAL A 25 11.99 7.81 14.36
CA VAL A 25 10.71 8.00 15.04
C VAL A 25 10.88 7.90 16.56
N ARG A 26 11.60 6.88 17.04
CA ARG A 26 11.88 6.71 18.47
C ARG A 26 12.66 7.90 19.05
N GLU A 27 13.70 8.37 18.36
CA GLU A 27 14.50 9.53 18.82
C GLU A 27 13.64 10.79 18.96
N VAL A 28 12.78 11.06 17.98
CA VAL A 28 11.85 12.21 18.04
C VAL A 28 10.83 12.04 19.17
N THR A 29 10.24 10.86 19.33
CA THR A 29 9.25 10.61 20.37
C THR A 29 9.84 10.83 21.77
N VAL A 30 11.03 10.29 22.02
CA VAL A 30 11.73 10.49 23.30
C VAL A 30 12.13 11.95 23.53
N ALA A 31 12.53 12.67 22.48
CA ALA A 31 12.98 14.06 22.61
C ALA A 31 11.85 15.05 22.85
N PHE A 32 10.67 14.80 22.31
CA PHE A 32 9.52 15.73 22.38
C PHE A 32 8.43 15.31 23.36
N GLU A 33 8.49 14.09 23.89
CA GLU A 33 7.56 13.54 24.88
C GLU A 33 6.09 13.87 24.58
N PRO A 34 5.56 13.50 23.37
CA PRO A 34 4.17 13.81 23.02
C PRO A 34 3.20 13.02 23.88
N ASP A 35 2.02 13.57 24.14
CA ASP A 35 0.93 12.90 24.87
C ASP A 35 0.45 11.61 24.17
N MET A 36 0.65 11.51 22.86
CA MET A 36 0.34 10.33 22.07
C MET A 36 1.44 10.07 21.05
N ALA A 37 2.02 8.87 21.10
CA ALA A 37 3.02 8.47 20.14
C ALA A 37 2.37 8.08 18.80
N ASN A 38 2.95 8.57 17.70
CA ASN A 38 2.58 8.15 16.35
C ASN A 38 3.81 7.48 15.71
N ALA A 39 3.80 6.15 15.71
CA ALA A 39 4.86 5.36 15.07
C ALA A 39 4.85 5.49 13.53
N GLY A 40 3.83 6.16 12.98
CA GLY A 40 3.57 6.15 11.54
C GLY A 40 3.17 4.76 11.04
N LEU A 41 2.69 4.70 9.82
CA LEU A 41 2.49 3.44 9.11
C LEU A 41 3.34 3.46 7.85
N PRO A 42 4.66 3.24 7.97
CA PRO A 42 5.51 3.20 6.80
C PRO A 42 5.09 2.04 5.90
N MET A 43 5.17 2.27 4.60
CA MET A 43 4.77 1.30 3.58
C MET A 43 6.01 0.92 2.75
N SER A 44 6.08 -0.32 2.32
CA SER A 44 7.15 -0.75 1.44
C SER A 44 7.09 -0.04 0.09
N GLY A 45 8.06 0.83 -0.21
CA GLY A 45 8.19 1.50 -1.50
C GLY A 45 8.39 0.50 -2.65
N ALA A 46 9.07 -0.62 -2.39
CA ALA A 46 9.22 -1.70 -3.35
C ALA A 46 7.86 -2.33 -3.71
N ALA A 47 7.02 -2.61 -2.71
CA ALA A 47 5.68 -3.15 -2.93
C ALA A 47 4.76 -2.17 -3.67
N LEU A 48 4.82 -0.88 -3.31
CA LEU A 48 4.09 0.18 -4.02
C LEU A 48 4.50 0.25 -5.49
N SER A 49 5.80 0.20 -5.79
CA SER A 49 6.33 0.18 -7.16
C SER A 49 5.92 -1.09 -7.91
N THR A 50 5.98 -2.27 -7.27
CA THR A 50 5.61 -3.55 -7.87
C THR A 50 4.12 -3.58 -8.26
N LEU A 51 3.25 -3.01 -7.44
CA LEU A 51 1.82 -2.89 -7.74
C LEU A 51 1.51 -1.78 -8.74
N GLY A 52 2.39 -0.77 -8.87
CA GLY A 52 2.15 0.41 -9.69
C GLY A 52 1.01 1.26 -9.13
N VAL A 53 1.15 1.69 -7.86
CA VAL A 53 0.16 2.54 -7.19
C VAL A 53 0.02 3.87 -7.92
N THR A 54 -1.22 4.30 -8.20
CA THR A 54 -1.52 5.48 -9.02
C THR A 54 -1.75 6.74 -8.18
N ASN A 55 -2.31 6.61 -6.98
CA ASN A 55 -2.75 7.75 -6.17
C ASN A 55 -1.74 8.23 -5.12
N ARG A 56 -0.53 7.71 -5.13
CA ARG A 56 0.51 8.09 -4.17
C ARG A 56 1.84 8.34 -4.85
N LEU A 57 2.43 9.44 -4.52
CA LEU A 57 3.78 9.80 -4.90
C LEU A 57 4.62 9.86 -3.62
N TRP A 58 5.66 9.02 -3.52
CA TRP A 58 6.46 8.88 -2.31
C TRP A 58 7.94 9.14 -2.56
N PRO A 59 8.67 9.62 -1.54
CA PRO A 59 10.09 9.89 -1.65
C PRO A 59 10.91 8.62 -1.92
N GLY A 60 11.86 8.73 -2.83
CA GLY A 60 12.70 7.61 -3.27
C GLY A 60 12.03 6.69 -4.30
N GLY A 61 10.75 6.92 -4.62
CA GLY A 61 10.01 6.33 -5.72
C GLY A 61 9.77 7.38 -6.81
N PRO A 62 8.50 7.79 -7.05
CA PRO A 62 8.21 8.85 -8.03
C PRO A 62 8.78 10.23 -7.65
N LEU A 63 9.03 10.49 -6.37
CA LEU A 63 9.58 11.76 -5.89
C LEU A 63 11.06 11.64 -5.48
N PRO A 64 11.82 12.74 -5.48
CA PRO A 64 13.16 12.79 -4.89
C PRO A 64 13.16 12.33 -3.43
N ALA A 65 14.29 11.80 -2.94
CA ALA A 65 14.40 11.11 -1.65
C ALA A 65 13.98 11.93 -0.42
N ASP A 66 14.08 13.26 -0.47
CA ASP A 66 13.79 14.17 0.65
C ASP A 66 12.47 14.94 0.50
N TYR A 67 11.70 14.65 -0.56
CA TYR A 67 10.39 15.27 -0.73
C TYR A 67 9.37 14.65 0.23
N GLU A 68 8.36 15.44 0.59
CA GLU A 68 7.19 14.90 1.29
C GLU A 68 6.33 14.11 0.32
N TYR A 69 5.69 13.04 0.82
CA TYR A 69 4.76 12.27 0.00
C TYR A 69 3.59 13.15 -0.45
N GLN A 70 3.07 12.86 -1.62
CA GLN A 70 1.89 13.51 -2.17
C GLN A 70 0.80 12.48 -2.43
N VAL A 71 -0.45 12.92 -2.34
CA VAL A 71 -1.61 12.15 -2.77
C VAL A 71 -2.11 12.77 -4.06
N ASP A 72 -2.22 11.96 -5.10
CA ASP A 72 -2.87 12.35 -6.33
C ASP A 72 -4.38 12.09 -6.18
N GLU A 73 -5.18 13.15 -6.30
CA GLU A 73 -6.63 13.08 -6.13
C GLU A 73 -7.27 12.46 -7.38
N ILE A 74 -7.29 11.13 -7.42
CA ILE A 74 -7.91 10.34 -8.49
C ILE A 74 -9.27 9.84 -8.01
N GLU A 75 -10.30 10.02 -8.81
CA GLU A 75 -11.61 9.47 -8.54
C GLU A 75 -11.64 7.96 -8.85
N PHE A 76 -11.76 7.13 -7.83
CA PHE A 76 -11.85 5.67 -7.97
C PHE A 76 -13.26 5.11 -7.93
N LEU A 77 -14.22 5.88 -7.44
CA LEU A 77 -15.67 5.58 -7.42
C LEU A 77 -16.39 6.73 -8.10
N HIS A 78 -16.93 6.49 -9.30
CA HIS A 78 -17.67 7.47 -10.07
C HIS A 78 -19.11 7.60 -9.58
N GLU A 79 -19.74 8.74 -9.85
CA GLU A 79 -21.11 9.05 -9.39
C GLU A 79 -22.13 7.99 -9.82
N ASP A 80 -22.03 7.47 -11.01
CA ASP A 80 -22.92 6.45 -11.58
C ASP A 80 -22.65 5.03 -11.11
N GLU A 81 -21.64 4.82 -10.26
CA GLU A 81 -21.23 3.49 -9.75
C GLU A 81 -21.67 3.21 -8.31
N TYR A 82 -22.32 4.17 -7.63
CA TYR A 82 -22.72 3.99 -6.23
C TYR A 82 -23.68 2.82 -6.04
N ASP A 83 -24.64 2.62 -6.92
CA ASP A 83 -25.58 1.50 -6.83
C ASP A 83 -24.86 0.16 -6.98
N LEU A 84 -23.87 0.07 -7.86
CA LEU A 84 -23.03 -1.13 -8.02
C LEU A 84 -22.22 -1.39 -6.75
N PHE A 85 -21.55 -0.36 -6.23
CA PHE A 85 -20.77 -0.45 -5.00
C PHE A 85 -21.62 -0.87 -3.80
N LEU A 86 -22.82 -0.30 -3.63
CA LEU A 86 -23.73 -0.64 -2.53
C LEU A 86 -24.33 -2.03 -2.66
N THR A 87 -24.50 -2.54 -3.88
CA THR A 87 -25.04 -3.87 -4.14
C THR A 87 -24.04 -4.97 -3.86
N ASP A 88 -22.80 -4.82 -4.33
CA ASP A 88 -21.70 -5.77 -4.10
C ASP A 88 -20.36 -5.03 -3.97
N PRO A 89 -20.02 -4.53 -2.75
CA PRO A 89 -18.76 -3.84 -2.50
C PRO A 89 -17.52 -4.67 -2.86
N THR A 90 -17.61 -6.00 -2.68
CA THR A 90 -16.47 -6.90 -2.94
C THR A 90 -16.18 -6.98 -4.44
N ASP A 91 -17.21 -7.15 -5.24
CA ASP A 91 -17.11 -7.17 -6.70
C ASP A 91 -16.58 -5.82 -7.21
N PHE A 92 -17.12 -4.71 -6.69
CA PHE A 92 -16.65 -3.38 -7.04
C PHE A 92 -15.15 -3.20 -6.75
N VAL A 93 -14.70 -3.57 -5.54
CA VAL A 93 -13.29 -3.43 -5.14
C VAL A 93 -12.38 -4.23 -6.06
N ILE A 94 -12.74 -5.46 -6.39
CA ILE A 94 -11.89 -6.35 -7.21
C ILE A 94 -11.85 -5.90 -8.67
N ARG A 95 -13.01 -5.58 -9.27
CA ARG A 95 -13.11 -5.36 -10.71
C ARG A 95 -12.99 -3.90 -11.14
N TYR A 96 -13.18 -2.94 -10.24
CA TYR A 96 -13.17 -1.50 -10.57
C TYR A 96 -12.12 -0.75 -9.78
N TYR A 97 -12.14 -0.84 -8.43
CA TYR A 97 -11.27 -0.05 -7.58
C TYR A 97 -9.80 -0.45 -7.70
N TRP A 98 -9.47 -1.73 -7.52
CA TRP A 98 -8.09 -2.20 -7.61
C TRP A 98 -7.45 -2.01 -8.99
N PRO A 99 -8.12 -2.28 -10.12
CA PRO A 99 -7.57 -2.00 -11.44
C PRO A 99 -7.23 -0.52 -11.69
N ARG A 100 -7.99 0.39 -11.07
CA ARG A 100 -7.73 1.83 -11.15
C ARG A 100 -6.60 2.26 -10.23
N MET A 101 -6.54 1.67 -9.03
CA MET A 101 -5.54 1.99 -8.01
C MET A 101 -4.16 1.39 -8.31
N PHE A 102 -4.11 0.22 -8.94
CA PHE A 102 -2.89 -0.56 -9.16
C PHE A 102 -2.75 -0.94 -10.63
N THR A 103 -1.81 -0.34 -11.34
CA THR A 103 -1.63 -0.61 -12.77
C THR A 103 -1.31 -2.08 -13.07
N SER A 104 -0.60 -2.77 -12.16
CA SER A 104 -0.33 -4.22 -12.29
C SER A 104 -1.59 -5.09 -12.18
N LEU A 105 -2.69 -4.56 -11.63
CA LEU A 105 -3.94 -5.28 -11.44
C LEU A 105 -5.01 -4.90 -12.49
N ALA A 106 -4.66 -4.08 -13.50
CA ALA A 106 -5.57 -3.72 -14.59
C ALA A 106 -6.30 -4.93 -15.23
N PRO A 107 -5.70 -6.13 -15.36
CA PRO A 107 -6.42 -7.29 -15.89
C PRO A 107 -7.66 -7.70 -15.09
N LEU A 108 -7.75 -7.38 -13.79
CA LEU A 108 -8.92 -7.71 -12.96
C LEU A 108 -10.22 -7.05 -13.46
N ALA A 109 -10.11 -5.91 -14.17
CA ALA A 109 -11.28 -5.26 -14.78
C ALA A 109 -11.98 -6.13 -15.84
N LYS A 110 -11.29 -7.17 -16.35
CA LYS A 110 -11.85 -8.10 -17.33
C LYS A 110 -12.61 -9.27 -16.68
N LEU A 111 -12.57 -9.41 -15.34
CA LEU A 111 -13.31 -10.47 -14.65
C LEU A 111 -14.82 -10.30 -14.83
N PRO A 112 -15.56 -11.37 -15.10
CA PRO A 112 -17.02 -11.33 -15.04
C PRO A 112 -17.48 -11.14 -13.58
N PRO A 113 -18.73 -10.67 -13.35
CA PRO A 113 -19.30 -10.63 -12.00
C PRO A 113 -19.19 -11.98 -11.31
N LEU A 114 -18.71 -12.01 -10.07
CA LEU A 114 -18.51 -13.26 -9.32
C LEU A 114 -19.81 -14.07 -9.18
N GLY A 115 -20.96 -13.40 -9.04
CA GLY A 115 -22.27 -14.05 -9.00
C GLY A 115 -22.63 -14.84 -10.26
N GLY A 116 -22.08 -14.47 -11.42
CA GLY A 116 -22.25 -15.21 -12.68
C GLY A 116 -21.32 -16.42 -12.85
N MET A 117 -20.35 -16.60 -11.94
CA MET A 117 -19.33 -17.66 -12.07
C MET A 117 -19.82 -19.06 -11.69
N PHE A 118 -20.97 -19.19 -11.06
CA PHE A 118 -21.53 -20.50 -10.68
C PHE A 118 -21.73 -21.47 -11.87
N GLN A 119 -21.87 -20.93 -13.07
CA GLN A 119 -22.05 -21.74 -14.29
C GLN A 119 -20.89 -21.65 -15.28
N GLY A 120 -19.83 -20.89 -14.95
CA GLY A 120 -18.77 -20.54 -15.89
C GLY A 120 -17.35 -20.79 -15.40
N PHE A 121 -17.13 -21.80 -14.53
CA PHE A 121 -15.80 -22.09 -13.97
C PHE A 121 -14.73 -22.33 -15.04
N GLU A 122 -15.09 -22.98 -16.15
CA GLU A 122 -14.17 -23.18 -17.28
C GLU A 122 -13.75 -21.85 -17.93
N GLY A 123 -14.70 -20.94 -18.14
CA GLY A 123 -14.42 -19.60 -18.66
C GLY A 123 -13.52 -18.79 -17.74
N LEU A 124 -13.77 -18.87 -16.43
CA LEU A 124 -12.93 -18.23 -15.42
C LEU A 124 -11.49 -18.79 -15.45
N THR A 125 -11.32 -20.12 -15.44
CA THR A 125 -9.99 -20.72 -15.44
C THR A 125 -9.23 -20.41 -16.73
N ALA A 126 -9.90 -20.41 -17.89
CA ALA A 126 -9.32 -20.03 -19.16
C ALA A 126 -8.81 -18.58 -19.12
N MET A 127 -9.60 -17.67 -18.56
CA MET A 127 -9.23 -16.27 -18.43
C MET A 127 -8.07 -16.08 -17.44
N LEU A 128 -8.12 -16.70 -16.26
CA LEU A 128 -7.06 -16.62 -15.24
C LEU A 128 -5.74 -17.23 -15.72
N SER A 129 -5.77 -18.12 -16.72
CA SER A 129 -4.58 -18.70 -17.33
C SER A 129 -3.93 -17.83 -18.39
N THR A 130 -4.51 -16.67 -18.72
CA THR A 130 -3.90 -15.74 -19.68
C THR A 130 -2.60 -15.12 -19.15
N PRO A 131 -1.66 -14.73 -20.04
CA PRO A 131 -0.39 -14.12 -19.62
C PRO A 131 -0.58 -12.86 -18.76
N GLU A 132 -1.59 -12.06 -19.02
CA GLU A 132 -1.90 -10.82 -18.30
C GLU A 132 -2.30 -11.12 -16.84
N PHE A 133 -3.16 -12.11 -16.62
CA PHE A 133 -3.53 -12.55 -15.25
C PHE A 133 -2.37 -13.20 -14.54
N ALA A 134 -1.57 -14.01 -15.23
CA ALA A 134 -0.37 -14.60 -14.65
C ALA A 134 0.64 -13.51 -14.22
N GLN A 135 0.73 -12.42 -14.96
CA GLN A 135 1.55 -11.26 -14.58
C GLN A 135 0.99 -10.53 -13.35
N ALA A 136 -0.32 -10.28 -13.31
CA ALA A 136 -0.98 -9.67 -12.15
C ALA A 136 -0.80 -10.53 -10.88
N ALA A 137 -0.96 -11.85 -10.98
CA ALA A 137 -0.73 -12.78 -9.87
C ALA A 137 0.72 -12.74 -9.36
N ARG A 138 1.69 -12.69 -10.26
CA ARG A 138 3.12 -12.54 -9.89
C ARG A 138 3.39 -11.19 -9.22
N ALA A 139 2.75 -10.11 -9.66
CA ALA A 139 2.88 -8.80 -9.04
C ALA A 139 2.33 -8.81 -7.60
N ILE A 140 1.18 -9.43 -7.37
CA ILE A 140 0.60 -9.61 -6.02
C ILE A 140 1.53 -10.44 -5.13
N GLU A 141 2.03 -11.57 -5.62
CA GLU A 141 2.95 -12.42 -4.87
C GLU A 141 4.22 -11.67 -4.49
N LYS A 142 4.84 -10.98 -5.45
CA LYS A 142 6.06 -10.21 -5.23
C LYS A 142 5.83 -9.08 -4.23
N ALA A 143 4.81 -8.24 -4.42
CA ALA A 143 4.46 -7.16 -3.51
C ALA A 143 4.15 -7.67 -2.08
N GLY A 144 3.49 -8.83 -1.99
CA GLY A 144 3.25 -9.50 -0.70
C GLY A 144 4.53 -9.93 0.01
N LYS A 145 5.53 -10.43 -0.71
CA LYS A 145 6.86 -10.76 -0.15
C LYS A 145 7.58 -9.50 0.33
N GLU A 146 7.60 -8.46 -0.49
CA GLU A 146 8.23 -7.17 -0.18
C GLU A 146 7.57 -6.49 1.04
N THR A 147 6.25 -6.56 1.15
CA THR A 147 5.51 -6.06 2.31
C THR A 147 5.83 -6.83 3.58
N ARG A 148 5.87 -8.18 3.51
CA ARG A 148 6.21 -9.01 4.68
C ARG A 148 7.63 -8.77 5.17
N GLU A 149 8.59 -8.68 4.25
CA GLU A 149 9.99 -8.39 4.60
C GLU A 149 10.13 -7.02 5.26
N PHE A 150 9.48 -6.00 4.68
CA PHE A 150 9.45 -4.67 5.23
C PHE A 150 8.86 -4.65 6.65
N ARG A 151 7.69 -5.29 6.86
CA ARG A 151 7.03 -5.37 8.17
C ARG A 151 7.84 -6.14 9.21
N LYS A 152 8.51 -7.22 8.79
CA LYS A 152 9.41 -7.97 9.67
C LYS A 152 10.53 -7.09 10.21
N ASN A 153 11.10 -6.23 9.38
CA ASN A 153 12.20 -5.35 9.75
C ASN A 153 11.74 -4.17 10.61
N ILE A 154 10.50 -3.70 10.45
CA ILE A 154 9.98 -2.63 11.30
C ILE A 154 9.57 -3.14 12.70
N GLY A 155 9.14 -4.39 12.82
CA GLY A 155 8.68 -4.99 14.08
C GLY A 155 7.42 -4.32 14.62
N ASP A 156 7.22 -4.41 15.94
CA ASP A 156 6.14 -3.74 16.64
C ASP A 156 6.64 -2.42 17.25
N SER A 157 6.62 -1.37 16.43
CA SER A 157 7.08 -0.04 16.85
C SER A 157 6.21 0.58 17.95
N TYR A 158 4.92 0.24 18.01
CA TYR A 158 4.02 0.74 19.06
C TYR A 158 4.31 0.06 20.39
N ALA A 159 4.52 -1.25 20.43
CA ALA A 159 4.91 -1.94 21.65
C ALA A 159 6.23 -1.41 22.23
N GLU A 160 7.23 -1.16 21.36
CA GLU A 160 8.50 -0.58 21.80
C GLU A 160 8.34 0.84 22.38
N LEU A 161 7.45 1.66 21.82
CA LEU A 161 7.16 3.01 22.35
C LEU A 161 6.37 2.93 23.65
N ALA A 162 5.43 1.98 23.78
CA ALA A 162 4.67 1.74 25.00
C ALA A 162 5.59 1.29 26.16
N GLU A 163 6.59 0.46 25.90
CA GLU A 163 7.62 0.08 26.91
C GLU A 163 8.43 1.29 27.40
N LEU A 164 8.56 2.34 26.60
CA LEU A 164 9.19 3.60 26.96
C LEU A 164 8.23 4.57 27.69
N GLY A 165 6.98 4.18 27.89
CA GLY A 165 5.96 4.98 28.58
C GLY A 165 5.13 5.90 27.66
N PHE A 166 5.21 5.74 26.35
CA PHE A 166 4.39 6.47 25.39
C PHE A 166 3.18 5.62 24.95
N PRO A 167 1.94 6.11 25.20
CA PRO A 167 0.71 5.41 24.85
C PRO A 167 0.41 5.46 23.33
#